data_78c80f1bc5cd713c2f5b3f74a8f15119
#
_entry.id   78c80f1bc5cd713c2f5b3f74a8f15119
#
_cell.length_a   1.000
_cell.length_b   1.000
_cell.length_c   1.000
_cell.angle_alpha   90.00
_cell.angle_beta   90.00
_cell.angle_gamma   90.00
#
_symmetry.space_group_name_H-M   'P 1'
#
loop_
_entity.id
_entity.type
_entity.pdbx_description
1 polymer ?
#
loop_
_entity_poly.entity_id
_entity_poly.type
_entity_poly.pdbx_seq_one_letter_code
_entity_poly.pdbx_strand_id
1 'polypeptide(L)'
;MGESDRLLTVLTPECGLIRAVAHGARKQNSSFSGRSGLFVVNELLVAKGRSLDKITQAVTVKTYPGLSRSLEKLAAGQYLAELVLCQAMSSQPQEELFSLLCEHLSRLERWEKPGGGQRHLPVVALLAHGVFHMLALAGIAPQVQSCCLSQRRLTPDFTHPNWRAGFSVSLGGTVSVSEIAPLGTPAHPPKEAVKTAFSSHRVSVRCGTPVKLDAQLKAVELALLQQLAAPQLFWPDAASDTHPAGTIETAWVSVERILRQYAQYHFDRSIRSAALMDNYFASLADFPASHDATV
;
A
#
# COMPACT_ATOMS: atom_id res chain seq x y z
N MET A 1 -6.75 34.93 0.93
CA MET A 1 -7.40 33.88 0.14
C MET A 1 -8.90 34.10 0.25
N GLY A 2 -9.60 34.28 -0.88
CA GLY A 2 -11.05 34.52 -0.90
C GLY A 2 -11.84 33.20 -0.83
N GLU A 3 -13.15 33.28 -0.54
CA GLU A 3 -14.04 32.10 -0.46
C GLU A 3 -14.14 31.32 -1.79
N SER A 4 -13.97 32.03 -2.91
CA SER A 4 -13.98 31.43 -4.26
C SER A 4 -12.63 30.82 -4.67
N ASP A 5 -11.58 30.96 -3.87
CA ASP A 5 -10.25 30.43 -4.18
C ASP A 5 -10.11 28.98 -3.73
N ARG A 6 -9.20 28.26 -4.38
CA ARG A 6 -8.83 26.89 -3.99
C ARG A 6 -7.33 26.81 -3.76
N LEU A 7 -6.91 26.37 -2.58
CA LEU A 7 -5.53 25.99 -2.32
C LEU A 7 -5.31 24.57 -2.80
N LEU A 8 -4.33 24.40 -3.67
CA LEU A 8 -3.97 23.11 -4.24
C LEU A 8 -2.60 22.68 -3.72
N THR A 9 -2.47 21.40 -3.42
CA THR A 9 -1.19 20.71 -3.27
C THR A 9 -1.01 19.85 -4.51
N VAL A 10 0.04 20.07 -5.26
CA VAL A 10 0.27 19.48 -6.57
C VAL A 10 1.62 18.78 -6.55
N LEU A 11 1.63 17.51 -6.97
CA LEU A 11 2.87 16.80 -7.26
C LEU A 11 3.28 17.13 -8.70
N THR A 12 4.50 17.58 -8.87
CA THR A 12 5.10 17.86 -10.18
C THR A 12 6.36 17.00 -10.36
N PRO A 13 6.66 16.55 -11.58
CA PRO A 13 7.89 15.79 -11.84
C PRO A 13 9.16 16.63 -11.62
N GLU A 14 9.16 17.90 -12.02
CA GLU A 14 10.37 18.75 -12.03
C GLU A 14 10.66 19.42 -10.68
N CYS A 15 9.59 19.83 -9.95
CA CYS A 15 9.72 20.62 -8.73
C CYS A 15 9.24 19.89 -7.48
N GLY A 16 8.78 18.65 -7.62
CA GLY A 16 8.19 17.88 -6.55
C GLY A 16 6.87 18.47 -6.04
N LEU A 17 6.69 18.54 -4.73
CA LEU A 17 5.45 19.01 -4.14
C LEU A 17 5.40 20.54 -4.09
N ILE A 18 4.40 21.13 -4.74
CA ILE A 18 4.14 22.58 -4.69
C ILE A 18 2.78 22.88 -4.06
N ARG A 19 2.67 24.05 -3.43
CA ARG A 19 1.40 24.58 -2.91
C ARG A 19 1.09 25.89 -3.61
N ALA A 20 -0.03 25.94 -4.32
CA ALA A 20 -0.41 27.11 -5.09
C ALA A 20 -1.90 27.40 -4.99
N VAL A 21 -2.28 28.68 -5.15
CA VAL A 21 -3.66 29.14 -5.14
C VAL A 21 -4.17 29.25 -6.56
N ALA A 22 -5.31 28.61 -6.83
CA ALA A 22 -6.13 28.84 -8.02
C ALA A 22 -7.24 29.85 -7.66
N HIS A 23 -7.06 31.10 -8.07
CA HIS A 23 -8.01 32.16 -7.77
C HIS A 23 -9.33 31.96 -8.51
N GLY A 24 -10.44 32.13 -7.79
CA GLY A 24 -11.79 32.01 -8.35
C GLY A 24 -12.15 30.59 -8.82
N ALA A 25 -11.39 29.55 -8.44
CA ALA A 25 -11.59 28.18 -8.91
C ALA A 25 -12.96 27.58 -8.53
N ARG A 26 -13.63 28.14 -7.51
CA ARG A 26 -14.98 27.72 -7.09
C ARG A 26 -16.12 28.49 -7.79
N LYS A 27 -15.81 29.51 -8.60
CA LYS A 27 -16.83 30.21 -9.37
C LYS A 27 -17.41 29.29 -10.45
N GLN A 28 -18.69 29.41 -10.72
CA GLN A 28 -19.43 28.54 -11.63
C GLN A 28 -18.83 28.47 -13.05
N ASN A 29 -18.31 29.59 -13.57
CA ASN A 29 -17.71 29.67 -14.91
C ASN A 29 -16.17 29.82 -14.86
N SER A 30 -15.54 29.27 -13.84
CA SER A 30 -14.09 29.37 -13.72
C SER A 30 -13.37 28.42 -14.68
N SER A 31 -12.38 28.94 -15.38
CA SER A 31 -11.46 28.10 -16.19
C SER A 31 -10.71 27.07 -15.36
N PHE A 32 -10.62 27.25 -14.04
CA PHE A 32 -9.98 26.34 -13.11
C PHE A 32 -10.93 25.32 -12.46
N SER A 33 -12.25 25.42 -12.63
CA SER A 33 -13.23 24.60 -11.91
C SER A 33 -12.93 23.09 -12.04
N GLY A 34 -12.93 22.56 -13.26
CA GLY A 34 -12.60 21.15 -13.51
C GLY A 34 -11.11 20.83 -13.34
N ARG A 35 -10.23 21.77 -13.74
CA ARG A 35 -8.78 21.59 -13.72
C ARG A 35 -8.18 21.54 -12.32
N SER A 36 -8.86 22.07 -11.31
CA SER A 36 -8.47 22.02 -9.91
C SER A 36 -9.09 20.85 -9.13
N GLY A 37 -9.66 19.87 -9.83
CA GLY A 37 -10.19 18.64 -9.26
C GLY A 37 -9.09 17.67 -8.80
N LEU A 38 -9.49 16.66 -8.02
CA LEU A 38 -8.60 15.56 -7.68
C LEU A 38 -8.28 14.74 -8.93
N PHE A 39 -7.07 14.22 -8.99
CA PHE A 39 -6.59 13.32 -10.04
C PHE A 39 -6.69 13.92 -11.45
N VAL A 40 -6.45 15.23 -11.56
CA VAL A 40 -6.33 15.90 -12.85
C VAL A 40 -4.86 16.23 -13.09
N VAL A 41 -4.31 15.74 -14.18
CA VAL A 41 -2.96 16.08 -14.63
C VAL A 41 -3.07 17.27 -15.56
N ASN A 42 -2.36 18.34 -15.21
CA ASN A 42 -2.34 19.58 -15.98
C ASN A 42 -0.92 20.04 -16.26
N GLU A 43 -0.72 20.71 -17.38
CA GLU A 43 0.37 21.66 -17.52
C GLU A 43 -0.03 22.96 -16.83
N LEU A 44 0.83 23.45 -15.92
CA LEU A 44 0.54 24.60 -15.08
C LEU A 44 1.54 25.72 -15.34
N LEU A 45 1.05 26.93 -15.53
CA LEU A 45 1.86 28.13 -15.40
C LEU A 45 1.69 28.68 -14.00
N VAL A 46 2.78 28.69 -13.23
CA VAL A 46 2.76 29.08 -11.81
C VAL A 46 3.62 30.33 -11.62
N ALA A 47 3.01 31.38 -11.13
CA ALA A 47 3.72 32.60 -10.73
C ALA A 47 4.15 32.52 -9.27
N LYS A 48 5.40 32.79 -8.99
CA LYS A 48 5.95 32.86 -7.63
C LYS A 48 5.28 33.95 -6.82
N GLY A 49 4.81 33.60 -5.63
CA GLY A 49 4.24 34.50 -4.66
C GLY A 49 5.16 34.72 -3.45
N ARG A 50 4.86 35.73 -2.63
CA ARG A 50 5.64 35.96 -1.38
C ARG A 50 5.42 34.87 -0.34
N SER A 51 4.20 34.33 -0.23
CA SER A 51 3.85 33.29 0.76
C SER A 51 3.29 32.02 0.11
N LEU A 52 2.54 32.18 -0.99
CA LEU A 52 1.96 31.10 -1.78
C LEU A 52 2.09 31.43 -3.26
N ASP A 53 2.43 30.44 -4.02
CA ASP A 53 2.46 30.51 -5.48
C ASP A 53 1.03 30.61 -6.03
N LYS A 54 0.89 31.15 -7.26
CA LYS A 54 -0.41 31.34 -7.92
C LYS A 54 -0.44 30.60 -9.23
N ILE A 55 -1.47 29.81 -9.45
CA ILE A 55 -1.73 29.22 -10.76
C ILE A 55 -2.34 30.28 -11.65
N THR A 56 -1.67 30.64 -12.71
CA THR A 56 -2.11 31.62 -13.69
C THR A 56 -2.75 30.98 -14.91
N GLN A 57 -2.30 29.78 -15.28
CA GLN A 57 -2.85 28.99 -16.35
C GLN A 57 -2.79 27.51 -16.02
N ALA A 58 -3.80 26.75 -16.48
CA ALA A 58 -3.84 25.31 -16.41
C ALA A 58 -4.39 24.76 -17.73
N VAL A 59 -3.69 23.78 -18.31
CA VAL A 59 -4.14 23.02 -19.49
C VAL A 59 -4.21 21.57 -19.11
N THR A 60 -5.38 20.95 -19.22
CA THR A 60 -5.57 19.55 -18.85
C THR A 60 -4.89 18.63 -19.86
N VAL A 61 -4.01 17.76 -19.35
CA VAL A 61 -3.30 16.73 -20.13
C VAL A 61 -4.02 15.40 -19.98
N LYS A 62 -4.40 15.03 -18.74
CA LYS A 62 -5.05 13.75 -18.45
C LYS A 62 -6.01 13.88 -17.28
N THR A 63 -7.08 13.11 -17.32
CA THR A 63 -8.04 12.98 -16.21
C THR A 63 -8.30 11.50 -15.95
N TYR A 64 -8.83 11.21 -14.75
CA TYR A 64 -9.21 9.86 -14.34
C TYR A 64 -10.68 9.83 -13.90
N PRO A 65 -11.64 10.04 -14.82
CA PRO A 65 -13.06 10.14 -14.49
C PRO A 65 -13.63 8.82 -13.93
N GLY A 66 -13.04 7.69 -14.29
CA GLY A 66 -13.44 6.36 -13.80
C GLY A 66 -13.25 6.18 -12.30
N LEU A 67 -12.34 6.93 -11.67
CA LEU A 67 -12.12 6.84 -10.22
C LEU A 67 -13.31 7.34 -9.41
N SER A 68 -14.04 8.34 -9.89
CA SER A 68 -15.20 8.89 -9.20
C SER A 68 -16.48 8.07 -9.36
N ARG A 69 -16.49 7.07 -10.24
CA ARG A 69 -17.66 6.20 -10.50
C ARG A 69 -17.87 5.14 -9.44
N SER A 70 -16.86 4.87 -8.61
CA SER A 70 -16.90 3.86 -7.56
C SER A 70 -16.24 4.39 -6.31
N LEU A 71 -16.90 4.24 -5.15
CA LEU A 71 -16.38 4.68 -3.86
C LEU A 71 -15.04 3.98 -3.54
N GLU A 72 -14.92 2.70 -3.84
CA GLU A 72 -13.70 1.92 -3.61
C GLU A 72 -12.51 2.43 -4.43
N LYS A 73 -12.73 2.77 -5.72
CA LYS A 73 -11.67 3.35 -6.57
C LYS A 73 -11.26 4.73 -6.09
N LEU A 74 -12.24 5.56 -5.72
CA LEU A 74 -11.99 6.90 -5.21
C LEU A 74 -11.20 6.84 -3.90
N ALA A 75 -11.60 5.97 -2.98
CA ALA A 75 -10.94 5.76 -1.70
C ALA A 75 -9.50 5.26 -1.89
N ALA A 76 -9.30 4.28 -2.78
CA ALA A 76 -7.97 3.77 -3.10
C ALA A 76 -7.07 4.85 -3.74
N GLY A 77 -7.60 5.65 -4.67
CA GLY A 77 -6.87 6.77 -5.26
C GLY A 77 -6.48 7.83 -4.23
N GLN A 78 -7.39 8.20 -3.32
CA GLN A 78 -7.10 9.16 -2.25
C GLN A 78 -6.04 8.62 -1.28
N TYR A 79 -6.08 7.33 -0.98
CA TYR A 79 -5.07 6.68 -0.15
C TYR A 79 -3.68 6.77 -0.80
N LEU A 80 -3.55 6.41 -2.09
CA LEU A 80 -2.28 6.53 -2.80
C LEU A 80 -1.79 7.98 -2.86
N ALA A 81 -2.69 8.95 -3.08
CA ALA A 81 -2.32 10.36 -3.07
C ALA A 81 -1.85 10.83 -1.68
N GLU A 82 -2.48 10.38 -0.60
CA GLU A 82 -2.05 10.70 0.77
C GLU A 82 -0.68 10.07 1.08
N LEU A 83 -0.43 8.85 0.63
CA LEU A 83 0.87 8.18 0.77
C LEU A 83 1.98 8.95 0.03
N VAL A 84 1.68 9.46 -1.16
CA VAL A 84 2.59 10.36 -1.90
C VAL A 84 2.89 11.62 -1.09
N LEU A 85 1.91 12.23 -0.43
CA LEU A 85 2.14 13.38 0.42
C LEU A 85 3.04 13.09 1.64
N CYS A 86 3.16 11.83 2.06
CA CYS A 86 4.06 11.43 3.14
C CYS A 86 5.53 11.41 2.72
N GLN A 87 5.81 11.11 1.44
CA GLN A 87 7.18 10.91 0.94
C GLN A 87 7.65 12.00 -0.03
N ALA A 88 6.73 12.73 -0.66
CA ALA A 88 7.10 13.73 -1.65
C ALA A 88 7.82 14.93 -1.03
N MET A 89 8.91 15.32 -1.64
CA MET A 89 9.71 16.48 -1.25
C MET A 89 9.35 17.71 -2.09
N SER A 90 9.50 18.89 -1.50
CA SER A 90 9.34 20.17 -2.20
C SER A 90 10.66 20.64 -2.78
N SER A 91 10.60 21.30 -3.93
CA SER A 91 11.78 21.89 -4.61
C SER A 91 12.85 20.85 -5.03
N GLN A 92 12.44 19.62 -5.23
CA GLN A 92 13.28 18.54 -5.74
C GLN A 92 12.52 17.76 -6.81
N PRO A 93 13.15 17.35 -7.91
CA PRO A 93 12.52 16.51 -8.93
C PRO A 93 11.96 15.22 -8.33
N GLN A 94 10.75 14.84 -8.75
CA GLN A 94 10.02 13.67 -8.26
C GLN A 94 9.38 12.92 -9.46
N GLU A 95 10.13 12.77 -10.54
CA GLU A 95 9.64 12.22 -11.81
C GLU A 95 9.15 10.77 -11.64
N GLU A 96 9.93 9.94 -10.95
CA GLU A 96 9.58 8.54 -10.71
C GLU A 96 8.32 8.40 -9.84
N LEU A 97 8.20 9.22 -8.79
CA LEU A 97 7.04 9.22 -7.90
C LEU A 97 5.78 9.70 -8.63
N PHE A 98 5.91 10.74 -9.47
CA PHE A 98 4.82 11.23 -10.31
C PHE A 98 4.35 10.17 -11.29
N SER A 99 5.28 9.55 -12.01
CA SER A 99 4.99 8.50 -12.99
C SER A 99 4.35 7.28 -12.35
N LEU A 100 4.87 6.85 -11.20
CA LEU A 100 4.34 5.72 -10.44
C LEU A 100 2.90 5.97 -9.94
N LEU A 101 2.62 7.17 -9.40
CA LEU A 101 1.27 7.55 -9.02
C LEU A 101 0.32 7.51 -10.23
N CYS A 102 0.71 8.12 -11.34
CA CYS A 102 -0.09 8.15 -12.57
C CYS A 102 -0.37 6.74 -13.11
N GLU A 103 0.59 5.83 -13.01
CA GLU A 103 0.42 4.44 -13.42
C GLU A 103 -0.62 3.72 -12.55
N HIS A 104 -0.50 3.80 -11.21
CA HIS A 104 -1.45 3.15 -10.31
C HIS A 104 -2.85 3.75 -10.38
N LEU A 105 -2.99 5.07 -10.56
CA LEU A 105 -4.29 5.70 -10.84
C LEU A 105 -4.91 5.18 -12.15
N SER A 106 -4.08 4.98 -13.19
CA SER A 106 -4.54 4.39 -14.46
C SER A 106 -4.98 2.94 -14.32
N ARG A 107 -4.30 2.15 -13.46
CA ARG A 107 -4.69 0.76 -13.16
C ARG A 107 -6.02 0.72 -12.42
N LEU A 108 -6.21 1.58 -11.40
CA LEU A 108 -7.47 1.72 -10.67
C LEU A 108 -8.61 2.19 -11.59
N GLU A 109 -8.35 3.14 -12.49
CA GLU A 109 -9.36 3.63 -13.42
C GLU A 109 -9.87 2.54 -14.36
N ARG A 110 -8.95 1.76 -14.94
CA ARG A 110 -9.26 0.67 -15.88
C ARG A 110 -9.90 -0.55 -15.23
N TRP A 111 -9.81 -0.64 -13.90
CA TRP A 111 -10.44 -1.74 -13.21
C TRP A 111 -11.97 -1.69 -13.39
N GLU A 112 -12.54 -2.80 -13.76
CA GLU A 112 -13.99 -2.98 -13.89
C GLU A 112 -14.44 -4.14 -13.02
N LYS A 113 -15.59 -3.96 -12.36
CA LYS A 113 -16.20 -5.04 -11.60
C LYS A 113 -16.75 -6.07 -12.58
N PRO A 114 -16.23 -7.28 -12.62
CA PRO A 114 -16.70 -8.28 -13.58
C PRO A 114 -18.13 -8.68 -13.30
N GLY A 115 -18.86 -8.94 -14.37
CA GLY A 115 -20.18 -9.59 -14.31
C GLY A 115 -20.04 -11.06 -13.92
N GLY A 116 -20.92 -11.53 -13.03
CA GLY A 116 -21.18 -12.90 -12.61
C GLY A 116 -20.07 -13.96 -12.79
N GLY A 117 -19.38 -14.30 -11.71
CA GLY A 117 -18.58 -15.53 -11.62
C GLY A 117 -17.15 -15.50 -12.17
N GLN A 118 -16.71 -14.43 -12.80
CA GLN A 118 -15.31 -14.33 -13.25
C GLN A 118 -14.37 -13.99 -12.10
N ARG A 119 -13.24 -14.70 -12.00
CA ARG A 119 -12.15 -14.43 -11.07
C ARG A 119 -11.47 -13.14 -11.46
N HIS A 120 -11.39 -12.19 -10.54
CA HIS A 120 -10.75 -10.89 -10.76
C HIS A 120 -10.05 -10.40 -9.50
N LEU A 121 -9.04 -9.58 -9.69
CA LEU A 121 -8.37 -8.93 -8.57
C LEU A 121 -9.29 -7.83 -8.00
N PRO A 122 -9.53 -7.79 -6.68
CA PRO A 122 -10.31 -6.72 -6.07
C PRO A 122 -9.53 -5.39 -6.08
N VAL A 123 -10.21 -4.26 -5.92
CA VAL A 123 -9.57 -2.94 -5.86
C VAL A 123 -8.51 -2.86 -4.74
N VAL A 124 -8.75 -3.53 -3.61
CA VAL A 124 -7.78 -3.60 -2.52
C VAL A 124 -6.45 -4.26 -2.92
N ALA A 125 -6.46 -5.20 -3.87
CA ALA A 125 -5.24 -5.79 -4.40
C ALA A 125 -4.42 -4.76 -5.19
N LEU A 126 -5.09 -3.96 -6.03
CA LEU A 126 -4.45 -2.88 -6.78
C LEU A 126 -3.93 -1.78 -5.85
N LEU A 127 -4.67 -1.48 -4.77
CA LEU A 127 -4.22 -0.55 -3.74
C LEU A 127 -2.97 -1.08 -3.04
N ALA A 128 -2.99 -2.33 -2.54
CA ALA A 128 -1.85 -2.96 -1.87
C ALA A 128 -0.60 -2.96 -2.77
N HIS A 129 -0.79 -3.22 -4.07
CA HIS A 129 0.28 -3.16 -5.06
C HIS A 129 0.87 -1.75 -5.19
N GLY A 130 0.02 -0.72 -5.27
CA GLY A 130 0.47 0.68 -5.31
C GLY A 130 1.21 1.09 -4.04
N VAL A 131 0.70 0.70 -2.87
CA VAL A 131 1.36 0.95 -1.58
C VAL A 131 2.74 0.30 -1.53
N PHE A 132 2.85 -0.98 -1.91
CA PHE A 132 4.13 -1.70 -1.92
C PHE A 132 5.15 -1.04 -2.87
N HIS A 133 4.74 -0.67 -4.08
CA HIS A 133 5.63 0.00 -5.04
C HIS A 133 6.07 1.38 -4.57
N MET A 134 5.20 2.13 -3.90
CA MET A 134 5.57 3.42 -3.31
C MET A 134 6.55 3.26 -2.16
N LEU A 135 6.39 2.23 -1.32
CA LEU A 135 7.37 1.88 -0.28
C LEU A 135 8.70 1.44 -0.89
N ALA A 136 8.67 0.70 -2.01
CA ALA A 136 9.87 0.29 -2.72
C ALA A 136 10.62 1.49 -3.31
N LEU A 137 9.91 2.43 -3.93
CA LEU A 137 10.49 3.67 -4.45
C LEU A 137 11.11 4.53 -3.33
N ALA A 138 10.49 4.54 -2.13
CA ALA A 138 11.05 5.19 -0.95
C ALA A 138 12.24 4.44 -0.33
N GLY A 139 12.61 3.27 -0.85
CA GLY A 139 13.71 2.45 -0.32
C GLY A 139 13.40 1.70 0.97
N ILE A 140 12.11 1.62 1.35
CA ILE A 140 11.66 1.01 2.60
C ILE A 140 10.68 -0.15 2.37
N ALA A 141 10.74 -0.84 1.22
CA ALA A 141 9.88 -2.00 0.98
C ALA A 141 10.12 -3.08 2.04
N PRO A 142 9.04 -3.71 2.58
CA PRO A 142 9.22 -4.79 3.53
C PRO A 142 9.86 -6.01 2.86
N GLN A 143 10.75 -6.70 3.61
CA GLN A 143 11.30 -7.99 3.19
C GLN A 143 10.21 -9.06 3.28
N VAL A 144 9.82 -9.62 2.13
CA VAL A 144 8.71 -10.58 2.05
C VAL A 144 9.11 -11.95 1.53
N GLN A 145 10.30 -12.05 0.92
CA GLN A 145 10.77 -13.29 0.31
C GLN A 145 11.55 -14.19 1.27
N SER A 146 12.15 -13.61 2.30
CA SER A 146 12.97 -14.32 3.27
C SER A 146 12.68 -13.84 4.70
N CYS A 147 13.00 -14.67 5.66
CA CYS A 147 12.93 -14.35 7.08
C CYS A 147 13.93 -13.25 7.44
N CYS A 148 13.48 -12.18 8.09
CA CYS A 148 14.34 -11.07 8.53
C CYS A 148 15.42 -11.51 9.55
N LEU A 149 15.18 -12.60 10.30
CA LEU A 149 16.12 -13.10 11.30
C LEU A 149 17.18 -14.04 10.72
N SER A 150 16.74 -15.06 9.96
CA SER A 150 17.63 -16.11 9.47
C SER A 150 18.08 -15.92 8.03
N GLN A 151 17.47 -14.98 7.30
CA GLN A 151 17.68 -14.74 5.87
C GLN A 151 17.32 -15.95 4.97
N ARG A 152 16.69 -16.98 5.55
CA ARG A 152 16.21 -18.12 4.77
C ARG A 152 14.95 -17.75 4.02
N ARG A 153 14.83 -18.26 2.80
CA ARG A 153 13.64 -18.06 1.99
C ARG A 153 12.40 -18.63 2.70
N LEU A 154 11.33 -17.85 2.70
CA LEU A 154 10.02 -18.25 3.21
C LEU A 154 9.14 -18.68 2.04
N THR A 155 8.76 -19.95 2.04
CA THR A 155 7.83 -20.49 1.05
C THR A 155 6.49 -20.76 1.75
N PRO A 156 5.38 -20.22 1.24
CA PRO A 156 4.06 -20.52 1.79
C PRO A 156 3.74 -22.00 1.59
N ASP A 157 3.26 -22.66 2.65
CA ASP A 157 2.83 -24.06 2.60
C ASP A 157 1.32 -24.15 2.67
N PHE A 158 0.70 -24.52 1.55
CA PHE A 158 -0.75 -24.67 1.41
C PHE A 158 -1.25 -26.05 1.86
N THR A 159 -0.35 -27.00 2.11
CA THR A 159 -0.73 -28.36 2.54
C THR A 159 -1.09 -28.43 4.02
N HIS A 160 -0.58 -27.49 4.81
CA HIS A 160 -0.82 -27.40 6.24
C HIS A 160 -1.76 -26.22 6.57
N PRO A 161 -3.02 -26.46 6.97
CA PRO A 161 -4.00 -25.39 7.20
C PRO A 161 -3.60 -24.47 8.37
N ASN A 162 -2.78 -24.95 9.28
CA ASN A 162 -2.27 -24.19 10.43
C ASN A 162 -0.91 -23.53 10.18
N TRP A 163 -0.40 -23.60 8.94
CA TRP A 163 0.87 -22.94 8.61
C TRP A 163 0.75 -21.43 8.79
N ARG A 164 1.77 -20.83 9.40
CA ARG A 164 1.84 -19.38 9.65
C ARG A 164 3.26 -18.87 9.47
N ALA A 165 3.36 -17.63 8.97
CA ALA A 165 4.55 -16.79 9.09
C ALA A 165 4.24 -15.59 9.97
N GLY A 166 5.24 -15.03 10.62
CA GLY A 166 5.13 -13.77 11.34
C GLY A 166 5.42 -12.58 10.42
N PHE A 167 4.90 -11.42 10.78
CA PHE A 167 5.31 -10.13 10.22
C PHE A 167 5.67 -9.19 11.36
N SER A 168 6.82 -8.54 11.25
CA SER A 168 7.28 -7.56 12.23
C SER A 168 7.64 -6.27 11.51
N VAL A 169 6.92 -5.21 11.87
CA VAL A 169 7.13 -3.87 11.34
C VAL A 169 8.53 -3.35 11.70
N SER A 170 8.93 -3.56 12.95
CA SER A 170 10.24 -3.10 13.47
C SER A 170 11.43 -3.86 12.87
N LEU A 171 11.24 -5.13 12.48
CA LEU A 171 12.27 -5.91 11.78
C LEU A 171 12.28 -5.70 10.26
N GLY A 172 11.31 -4.98 9.75
CA GLY A 172 11.24 -4.64 8.34
C GLY A 172 10.62 -5.71 7.45
N GLY A 173 9.84 -6.68 7.99
CA GLY A 173 9.19 -7.67 7.12
C GLY A 173 8.83 -8.99 7.77
N THR A 174 8.90 -10.07 6.98
CA THR A 174 8.46 -11.41 7.35
C THR A 174 9.47 -12.15 8.22
N VAL A 175 8.94 -12.98 9.13
CA VAL A 175 9.72 -13.77 10.08
C VAL A 175 9.18 -15.20 10.11
N SER A 176 10.06 -16.19 10.14
CA SER A 176 9.65 -17.58 10.37
C SER A 176 9.25 -17.77 11.82
N VAL A 177 8.05 -18.32 12.06
CA VAL A 177 7.57 -18.57 13.43
C VAL A 177 8.46 -19.58 14.16
N SER A 178 9.07 -20.53 13.43
CA SER A 178 10.01 -21.49 14.01
C SER A 178 11.33 -20.89 14.52
N GLU A 179 11.65 -19.68 14.09
CA GLU A 179 12.87 -18.94 14.51
C GLU A 179 12.62 -18.08 15.77
N ILE A 180 11.35 -17.92 16.16
CA ILE A 180 10.97 -17.16 17.35
C ILE A 180 10.93 -18.16 18.51
N ALA A 181 11.86 -18.01 19.45
CA ALA A 181 11.86 -18.84 20.67
C ALA A 181 10.51 -18.69 21.39
N PRO A 182 9.90 -19.79 21.90
CA PRO A 182 8.69 -19.71 22.69
C PRO A 182 8.92 -18.80 23.90
N LEU A 183 8.09 -17.79 24.06
CA LEU A 183 8.02 -17.00 25.28
C LEU A 183 7.65 -17.95 26.44
N GLY A 184 8.61 -18.44 27.20
CA GLY A 184 8.27 -19.18 28.42
C GLY A 184 9.22 -20.27 28.91
N THR A 185 10.37 -20.50 28.34
CA THR A 185 11.37 -21.38 28.98
C THR A 185 12.62 -20.59 29.33
N PRO A 186 12.96 -20.42 30.64
CA PRO A 186 14.26 -19.87 30.98
C PRO A 186 15.33 -20.86 30.48
N ALA A 187 16.14 -20.41 29.54
CA ALA A 187 17.27 -21.17 29.09
C ALA A 187 18.21 -21.43 30.26
N HIS A 188 18.35 -22.69 30.67
CA HIS A 188 19.48 -23.10 31.51
C HIS A 188 20.78 -22.71 30.82
N PRO A 189 21.76 -22.12 31.56
CA PRO A 189 23.05 -21.83 30.98
C PRO A 189 23.76 -23.14 30.60
N PRO A 190 24.30 -23.25 29.40
CA PRO A 190 25.13 -24.41 29.04
C PRO A 190 26.44 -24.32 29.82
N LYS A 191 26.73 -25.36 30.58
CA LYS A 191 28.03 -25.61 31.17
C LYS A 191 29.04 -25.92 30.06
N GLU A 192 30.20 -25.26 30.18
CA GLU A 192 31.50 -25.57 29.61
C GLU A 192 31.72 -25.41 28.09
N ALA A 193 32.54 -24.41 27.82
CA ALA A 193 33.24 -24.16 26.57
C ALA A 193 34.41 -25.14 26.42
N VAL A 194 34.47 -25.84 25.31
CA VAL A 194 35.71 -26.42 24.78
C VAL A 194 36.16 -25.56 23.62
N LYS A 195 37.36 -25.03 23.75
CA LYS A 195 38.08 -24.27 22.71
C LYS A 195 38.51 -25.23 21.61
N THR A 196 38.17 -24.99 20.39
CA THR A 196 39.04 -25.31 19.23
C THR A 196 38.71 -24.42 18.01
N ALA A 197 39.76 -23.99 17.42
CA ALA A 197 40.10 -23.09 16.37
C ALA A 197 39.27 -23.07 15.07
N PHE A 198 39.25 -21.83 14.51
CA PHE A 198 39.19 -21.45 13.07
C PHE A 198 38.19 -22.15 12.15
N SER A 199 37.11 -21.47 11.79
CA SER A 199 36.74 -21.19 10.38
C SER A 199 35.43 -20.36 10.28
N SER A 200 35.47 -19.37 9.41
CA SER A 200 34.34 -18.69 8.72
C SER A 200 33.21 -18.07 9.56
N HIS A 201 33.09 -16.80 9.42
CA HIS A 201 32.05 -15.89 9.94
C HIS A 201 30.62 -16.43 9.78
N ARG A 202 30.07 -17.02 10.82
CA ARG A 202 28.63 -17.03 11.09
C ARG A 202 28.38 -16.01 12.20
N VAL A 203 27.91 -14.84 11.82
CA VAL A 203 27.33 -13.91 12.79
C VAL A 203 26.00 -14.52 13.27
N SER A 204 26.07 -15.27 14.33
CA SER A 204 24.91 -15.72 15.09
C SER A 204 24.46 -14.52 15.94
N VAL A 205 23.57 -13.68 15.42
CA VAL A 205 22.90 -12.66 16.23
C VAL A 205 21.89 -13.38 17.12
N ARG A 206 22.32 -13.82 18.29
CA ARG A 206 21.41 -14.13 19.40
C ARG A 206 20.94 -12.80 19.96
N CYS A 207 19.92 -12.21 19.33
CA CYS A 207 19.23 -11.06 19.88
C CYS A 207 18.36 -11.56 21.03
N GLY A 208 18.75 -11.27 22.27
CA GLY A 208 18.00 -11.61 23.47
C GLY A 208 16.76 -10.72 23.73
N THR A 209 16.38 -9.89 22.78
CA THR A 209 15.15 -9.09 22.83
C THR A 209 13.99 -9.88 22.24
N PRO A 210 12.83 -9.98 22.95
CA PRO A 210 11.67 -10.64 22.41
C PRO A 210 11.24 -9.95 21.11
N VAL A 211 11.17 -10.72 20.02
CA VAL A 211 10.69 -10.23 18.73
C VAL A 211 9.19 -9.96 18.83
N LYS A 212 8.81 -8.70 18.63
CA LYS A 212 7.40 -8.34 18.54
C LYS A 212 6.89 -8.70 17.15
N LEU A 213 5.88 -9.57 17.10
CA LEU A 213 5.09 -9.79 15.88
C LEU A 213 3.91 -8.84 15.87
N ASP A 214 3.75 -8.12 14.78
CA ASP A 214 2.62 -7.21 14.57
C ASP A 214 1.46 -7.92 13.87
N ALA A 215 1.74 -8.98 13.08
CA ALA A 215 0.74 -9.83 12.45
C ALA A 215 1.23 -11.27 12.25
N GLN A 216 0.27 -12.19 12.08
CA GLN A 216 0.51 -13.55 11.62
C GLN A 216 -0.14 -13.73 10.24
N LEU A 217 0.64 -14.20 9.28
CA LEU A 217 0.25 -14.42 7.89
C LEU A 217 -0.10 -15.88 7.65
N LYS A 218 -1.22 -16.15 7.01
CA LYS A 218 -1.55 -17.45 6.43
C LYS A 218 -0.73 -17.67 5.15
N ALA A 219 -0.69 -18.91 4.65
CA ALA A 219 0.03 -19.23 3.41
C ALA A 219 -0.44 -18.37 2.23
N VAL A 220 -1.76 -18.18 2.06
CA VAL A 220 -2.34 -17.31 1.03
C VAL A 220 -1.88 -15.87 1.19
N GLU A 221 -1.93 -15.32 2.38
CA GLU A 221 -1.55 -13.92 2.65
C GLU A 221 -0.07 -13.68 2.37
N LEU A 222 0.81 -14.63 2.71
CA LEU A 222 2.23 -14.56 2.36
C LEU A 222 2.44 -14.62 0.86
N ALA A 223 1.76 -15.51 0.15
CA ALA A 223 1.86 -15.62 -1.30
C ALA A 223 1.42 -14.33 -2.00
N LEU A 224 0.30 -13.73 -1.54
CA LEU A 224 -0.19 -12.45 -2.03
C LEU A 224 0.79 -11.30 -1.75
N LEU A 225 1.38 -11.28 -0.57
CA LEU A 225 2.38 -10.27 -0.20
C LEU A 225 3.66 -10.40 -1.04
N GLN A 226 4.10 -11.63 -1.32
CA GLN A 226 5.31 -11.90 -2.11
C GLN A 226 5.18 -11.50 -3.58
N GLN A 227 3.99 -11.58 -4.17
CA GLN A 227 3.79 -11.17 -5.56
C GLN A 227 3.76 -9.65 -5.77
N LEU A 228 3.61 -8.84 -4.71
CA LEU A 228 3.55 -7.37 -4.82
C LEU A 228 4.81 -6.74 -5.42
N ALA A 229 5.95 -7.42 -5.34
CA ALA A 229 7.18 -6.97 -5.98
C ALA A 229 7.18 -7.14 -7.51
N ALA A 230 6.22 -7.88 -8.07
CA ALA A 230 6.10 -8.07 -9.51
C ALA A 230 5.50 -6.82 -10.19
N PRO A 231 5.83 -6.55 -11.47
CA PRO A 231 5.25 -5.42 -12.21
C PRO A 231 3.73 -5.53 -12.39
N GLN A 232 3.21 -6.75 -12.39
CA GLN A 232 1.79 -7.06 -12.54
C GLN A 232 1.35 -8.08 -11.50
N LEU A 233 0.12 -7.95 -11.04
CA LEU A 233 -0.51 -8.91 -10.16
C LEU A 233 -1.18 -10.01 -10.98
N PHE A 234 -1.09 -11.22 -10.47
CA PHE A 234 -1.77 -12.38 -11.04
C PHE A 234 -2.78 -12.92 -10.01
N TRP A 235 -3.86 -13.52 -10.53
CA TRP A 235 -4.73 -14.31 -9.66
C TRP A 235 -3.95 -15.57 -9.21
N PRO A 236 -3.90 -15.89 -7.91
CA PRO A 236 -3.11 -17.01 -7.43
C PRO A 236 -3.77 -18.35 -7.85
N ASP A 237 -3.17 -19.03 -8.82
CA ASP A 237 -3.68 -20.32 -9.32
C ASP A 237 -3.69 -21.41 -8.23
N ALA A 238 -2.68 -21.42 -7.36
CA ALA A 238 -2.58 -22.39 -6.26
C ALA A 238 -3.69 -22.25 -5.20
N ALA A 239 -4.35 -21.06 -5.12
CA ALA A 239 -5.46 -20.82 -4.21
C ALA A 239 -6.83 -21.13 -4.87
N SER A 240 -6.85 -21.38 -6.19
CA SER A 240 -8.10 -21.38 -6.97
C SER A 240 -8.97 -22.61 -6.73
N ASP A 241 -8.39 -23.76 -6.39
CA ASP A 241 -9.16 -25.00 -6.25
C ASP A 241 -9.53 -25.32 -4.79
N THR A 242 -8.89 -24.66 -3.82
CA THR A 242 -9.08 -24.94 -2.39
C THR A 242 -9.74 -23.81 -1.61
N HIS A 243 -9.79 -22.57 -2.17
CA HIS A 243 -10.32 -21.42 -1.44
C HIS A 243 -11.42 -20.69 -2.22
N PRO A 244 -12.60 -20.45 -1.62
CA PRO A 244 -13.66 -19.64 -2.22
C PRO A 244 -13.19 -18.20 -2.44
N ALA A 245 -13.73 -17.52 -3.44
CA ALA A 245 -13.35 -16.16 -3.85
C ALA A 245 -13.34 -15.16 -2.67
N GLY A 246 -14.30 -15.25 -1.75
CA GLY A 246 -14.35 -14.41 -0.54
C GLY A 246 -13.14 -14.57 0.39
N THR A 247 -12.49 -15.74 0.40
CA THR A 247 -11.26 -15.97 1.20
C THR A 247 -10.08 -15.18 0.64
N ILE A 248 -10.00 -15.03 -0.68
CA ILE A 248 -8.91 -14.27 -1.33
C ILE A 248 -9.10 -12.77 -1.12
N GLU A 249 -10.34 -12.28 -1.18
CA GLU A 249 -10.63 -10.87 -0.92
C GLU A 249 -10.29 -10.49 0.52
N THR A 250 -10.67 -11.31 1.49
CA THR A 250 -10.29 -11.10 2.90
C THR A 250 -8.79 -11.18 3.13
N ALA A 251 -8.08 -12.04 2.40
CA ALA A 251 -6.62 -12.12 2.45
C ALA A 251 -5.97 -10.83 1.90
N TRP A 252 -6.51 -10.25 0.82
CA TRP A 252 -6.03 -8.96 0.32
C TRP A 252 -6.27 -7.81 1.30
N VAL A 253 -7.40 -7.80 2.01
CA VAL A 253 -7.66 -6.84 3.09
C VAL A 253 -6.64 -6.98 4.21
N SER A 254 -6.29 -8.21 4.60
CA SER A 254 -5.24 -8.47 5.60
C SER A 254 -3.88 -7.96 5.13
N VAL A 255 -3.51 -8.21 3.87
CA VAL A 255 -2.26 -7.73 3.27
C VAL A 255 -2.21 -6.19 3.24
N GLU A 256 -3.31 -5.53 2.83
CA GLU A 256 -3.38 -4.06 2.83
C GLU A 256 -3.19 -3.50 4.24
N ARG A 257 -3.85 -4.06 5.26
CA ARG A 257 -3.73 -3.61 6.65
C ARG A 257 -2.30 -3.71 7.17
N ILE A 258 -1.60 -4.78 6.83
CA ILE A 258 -0.20 -4.97 7.22
C ILE A 258 0.68 -3.92 6.54
N LEU A 259 0.51 -3.69 5.23
CA LEU A 259 1.26 -2.68 4.50
C LEU A 259 0.95 -1.26 5.00
N ARG A 260 -0.30 -0.97 5.36
CA ARG A 260 -0.72 0.29 5.98
C ARG A 260 -0.01 0.53 7.30
N GLN A 261 -0.04 -0.46 8.18
CA GLN A 261 0.65 -0.38 9.48
C GLN A 261 2.15 -0.16 9.28
N TYR A 262 2.74 -0.85 8.33
CA TYR A 262 4.14 -0.71 7.96
C TYR A 262 4.45 0.70 7.42
N ALA A 263 3.66 1.20 6.49
CA ALA A 263 3.81 2.53 5.93
C ALA A 263 3.67 3.62 7.01
N GLN A 264 2.66 3.53 7.87
CA GLN A 264 2.43 4.49 8.95
C GLN A 264 3.59 4.52 9.96
N TYR A 265 4.19 3.36 10.25
CA TYR A 265 5.35 3.27 11.12
C TYR A 265 6.58 3.97 10.52
N HIS A 266 6.89 3.69 9.24
CA HIS A 266 8.08 4.24 8.60
C HIS A 266 7.96 5.72 8.22
N PHE A 267 6.77 6.19 7.88
CA PHE A 267 6.52 7.62 7.59
C PHE A 267 6.18 8.44 8.84
N ASP A 268 6.01 7.80 10.00
CA ASP A 268 5.55 8.45 11.25
C ASP A 268 4.29 9.31 11.04
N ARG A 269 3.37 8.81 10.23
CA ARG A 269 2.11 9.49 9.87
C ARG A 269 0.96 8.49 9.73
N SER A 270 -0.22 8.88 10.23
CA SER A 270 -1.44 8.15 9.96
C SER A 270 -1.99 8.46 8.57
N ILE A 271 -2.48 7.42 7.87
CA ILE A 271 -3.14 7.53 6.57
C ILE A 271 -4.64 7.66 6.83
N ARG A 272 -5.17 8.87 6.78
CA ARG A 272 -6.57 9.17 7.14
C ARG A 272 -7.57 8.64 6.12
N SER A 273 -7.21 8.67 4.84
CA SER A 273 -8.04 8.15 3.75
C SER A 273 -8.26 6.64 3.85
N ALA A 274 -7.44 5.90 4.60
CA ALA A 274 -7.65 4.49 4.87
C ALA A 274 -8.99 4.20 5.55
N ALA A 275 -9.52 5.13 6.35
CA ALA A 275 -10.83 5.00 6.97
C ALA A 275 -11.96 4.84 5.93
N LEU A 276 -11.81 5.43 4.73
CA LEU A 276 -12.78 5.26 3.64
C LEU A 276 -12.79 3.81 3.13
N MET A 277 -11.62 3.17 3.05
CA MET A 277 -11.51 1.75 2.69
C MET A 277 -12.10 0.86 3.79
N ASP A 278 -11.82 1.16 5.06
CA ASP A 278 -12.37 0.39 6.17
C ASP A 278 -13.90 0.46 6.21
N ASN A 279 -14.49 1.63 5.98
CA ASN A 279 -15.94 1.82 5.88
C ASN A 279 -16.53 1.05 4.71
N TYR A 280 -15.85 1.02 3.56
CA TYR A 280 -16.28 0.24 2.40
C TYR A 280 -16.29 -1.26 2.74
N PHE A 281 -15.24 -1.80 3.36
CA PHE A 281 -15.18 -3.20 3.75
C PHE A 281 -16.20 -3.57 4.83
N ALA A 282 -16.46 -2.69 5.79
CA ALA A 282 -17.50 -2.89 6.79
C ALA A 282 -18.88 -2.99 6.13
N SER A 283 -19.18 -2.12 5.17
CA SER A 283 -20.47 -2.16 4.44
C SER A 283 -20.67 -3.45 3.64
N LEU A 284 -19.60 -4.07 3.13
CA LEU A 284 -19.68 -5.36 2.43
C LEU A 284 -19.97 -6.52 3.39
N ALA A 285 -19.48 -6.45 4.63
CA ALA A 285 -19.72 -7.48 5.64
C ALA A 285 -21.15 -7.47 6.18
N ASP A 286 -21.81 -6.32 6.16
CA ASP A 286 -23.18 -6.12 6.65
C ASP A 286 -24.26 -6.51 5.62
N PHE A 287 -23.89 -6.76 4.33
CA PHE A 287 -24.81 -7.31 3.33
C PHE A 287 -24.68 -8.84 3.26
N PRO A 288 -25.57 -9.62 3.94
CA PRO A 288 -25.62 -11.06 3.73
C PRO A 288 -25.93 -11.30 2.25
N ALA A 289 -25.20 -12.24 1.64
CA ALA A 289 -25.47 -12.70 0.29
C ALA A 289 -26.97 -13.00 0.18
N SER A 290 -27.69 -12.18 -0.60
CA SER A 290 -29.10 -12.40 -0.86
C SER A 290 -29.22 -13.78 -1.49
N HIS A 291 -29.83 -14.70 -0.74
CA HIS A 291 -30.30 -15.98 -1.25
C HIS A 291 -31.07 -15.75 -2.54
N ASP A 292 -30.70 -16.47 -3.59
CA ASP A 292 -31.50 -16.68 -4.78
C ASP A 292 -32.95 -16.89 -4.39
N ALA A 293 -33.79 -15.95 -4.74
CA ALA A 293 -35.21 -16.15 -4.80
C ALA A 293 -35.49 -16.91 -6.10
N THR A 294 -35.52 -18.22 -5.98
CA THR A 294 -36.20 -19.09 -6.94
C THR A 294 -37.68 -18.69 -7.04
N VAL A 295 -38.12 -18.22 -8.18
CA VAL A 295 -39.48 -18.39 -8.73
C VAL A 295 -39.36 -18.74 -10.19
#